data_474186d72609d22190e9894da1519859
#
_entry.id   474186d72609d22190e9894da1519859
#
_cell.length_a   1.000
_cell.length_b   1.000
_cell.length_c   1.000
_cell.angle_alpha   90.00
_cell.angle_beta   90.00
_cell.angle_gamma   90.00
#
_symmetry.space_group_name_H-M   'P 1'
#
loop_
_entity.id
_entity.type
_entity.pdbx_description
1 polymer ?
#
loop_
_entity_poly.entity_id
_entity_poly.type
_entity_poly.pdbx_seq_one_letter_code
_entity_poly.pdbx_strand_id
1 'polypeptide(L)'
;DNSGSMYGDRGGKSLVSAMSERKTSDIANLFAVLYWNKCKDTYVGLFGDRLIDANLSRSVNVFENFNIINQAAKKCGPVTERGIFDYMEYLIKSKTIVDRIVIFSDCQVGDGCNWYDHKGNRGKNFNSLFQKYLKINPDVSVYTVDLRGYGNSMTKDNGNVILVSGWSEKI
;
A
#
# COMPACT_ATOMS: atom_id res chain seq x y z
N ASP A 1 -1.47 -1.27 2.69
CA ASP A 1 -0.46 -2.19 3.17
C ASP A 1 -1.04 -3.09 4.27
N ASN A 2 -0.91 -4.41 4.08
CA ASN A 2 -1.34 -5.43 5.02
C ASN A 2 -0.20 -6.44 5.28
N SER A 3 1.03 -5.98 5.18
CA SER A 3 2.24 -6.72 5.57
C SER A 3 2.32 -6.96 7.08
N GLY A 4 3.30 -7.70 7.53
CA GLY A 4 3.42 -8.11 8.93
C GLY A 4 3.52 -6.97 9.92
N SER A 5 4.30 -5.93 9.61
CA SER A 5 4.45 -4.74 10.45
C SER A 5 3.15 -3.93 10.57
N MET A 6 2.27 -4.03 9.58
CA MET A 6 1.00 -3.33 9.54
C MET A 6 -0.17 -4.14 10.07
N TYR A 7 -0.19 -5.46 9.81
CA TYR A 7 -1.37 -6.32 10.01
C TYR A 7 -1.22 -7.34 11.13
N GLY A 8 -0.05 -7.94 11.32
CA GLY A 8 -0.01 -9.13 12.18
C GLY A 8 1.37 -9.59 12.65
N ASP A 9 2.22 -8.69 13.10
CA ASP A 9 3.44 -9.13 13.73
C ASP A 9 3.16 -9.78 15.09
N ARG A 10 4.05 -10.66 15.50
CA ARG A 10 3.93 -11.40 16.77
C ARG A 10 4.31 -10.55 18.00
N GLY A 11 4.81 -9.35 17.83
CA GLY A 11 5.30 -8.49 18.90
C GLY A 11 4.38 -7.33 19.27
N GLY A 12 3.17 -7.25 18.68
CA GLY A 12 2.25 -6.12 18.89
C GLY A 12 2.68 -4.84 18.20
N LYS A 13 3.73 -4.86 17.37
CA LYS A 13 4.23 -3.68 16.64
C LYS A 13 3.26 -3.16 15.61
N SER A 14 2.38 -4.03 15.11
CA SER A 14 1.31 -3.66 14.18
C SER A 14 0.18 -2.87 14.82
N LEU A 15 0.12 -2.76 16.16
CA LEU A 15 -0.90 -1.98 16.84
C LEU A 15 -0.67 -0.47 16.68
N VAL A 16 -1.75 0.28 16.59
CA VAL A 16 -1.74 1.75 16.49
C VAL A 16 -1.08 2.38 17.72
N SER A 17 -1.33 1.81 18.89
CA SER A 17 -0.66 2.16 20.15
C SER A 17 -0.67 0.96 21.09
N ALA A 18 0.13 1.01 22.15
CA ALA A 18 0.18 -0.04 23.16
C ALA A 18 -1.16 -0.30 23.88
N MET A 19 -2.07 0.68 23.85
CA MET A 19 -3.39 0.60 24.47
C MET A 19 -4.53 0.36 23.48
N SER A 20 -4.22 0.16 22.20
CA SER A 20 -5.20 -0.05 21.14
C SER A 20 -5.19 -1.49 20.67
N GLU A 21 -6.37 -2.06 20.46
CA GLU A 21 -6.53 -3.33 19.75
C GLU A 21 -6.50 -3.18 18.24
N ARG A 22 -6.55 -1.92 17.73
CA ARG A 22 -6.56 -1.63 16.28
C ARG A 22 -5.17 -1.75 15.71
N LYS A 23 -5.11 -2.36 14.54
CA LYS A 23 -3.88 -2.51 13.75
C LYS A 23 -3.66 -1.27 12.88
N THR A 24 -2.42 -1.00 12.55
CA THR A 24 -2.08 0.07 11.61
C THR A 24 -2.70 -0.18 10.24
N SER A 25 -2.82 -1.45 9.81
CA SER A 25 -3.53 -1.83 8.60
C SER A 25 -5.02 -1.49 8.62
N ASP A 26 -5.68 -1.47 9.80
CA ASP A 26 -7.09 -1.05 9.88
C ASP A 26 -7.23 0.42 9.50
N ILE A 27 -6.26 1.25 9.90
CA ILE A 27 -6.21 2.67 9.53
C ILE A 27 -5.96 2.83 8.03
N ALA A 28 -4.98 2.09 7.48
CA ALA A 28 -4.71 2.08 6.05
C ALA A 28 -5.96 1.68 5.24
N ASN A 29 -6.64 0.62 5.66
CA ASN A 29 -7.84 0.11 5.00
C ASN A 29 -9.01 1.10 5.11
N LEU A 30 -9.18 1.78 6.26
CA LEU A 30 -10.19 2.81 6.41
C LEU A 30 -9.94 3.99 5.46
N PHE A 31 -8.72 4.52 5.41
CA PHE A 31 -8.39 5.60 4.49
C PHE A 31 -8.57 5.18 3.02
N ALA A 32 -8.22 3.95 2.66
CA ALA A 32 -8.45 3.43 1.32
C ALA A 32 -9.95 3.40 0.96
N VAL A 33 -10.82 2.98 1.87
CA VAL A 33 -12.28 3.00 1.67
C VAL A 33 -12.81 4.43 1.56
N LEU A 34 -12.35 5.35 2.41
CA LEU A 34 -12.77 6.75 2.38
C LEU A 34 -12.34 7.42 1.07
N TYR A 35 -11.10 7.19 0.64
CA TYR A 35 -10.57 7.71 -0.61
C TYR A 35 -11.38 7.17 -1.81
N TRP A 36 -11.59 5.85 -1.86
CA TRP A 36 -12.38 5.20 -2.90
C TRP A 36 -13.83 5.72 -2.93
N ASN A 37 -14.43 5.96 -1.77
CA ASN A 37 -15.79 6.50 -1.70
C ASN A 37 -15.90 7.93 -2.28
N LYS A 38 -14.84 8.73 -2.16
CA LYS A 38 -14.78 10.11 -2.69
C LYS A 38 -14.40 10.16 -4.17
N CYS A 39 -13.57 9.25 -4.64
CA CYS A 39 -13.06 9.24 -6.01
C CYS A 39 -13.76 8.17 -6.84
N LYS A 40 -14.37 8.54 -7.98
CA LYS A 40 -15.17 7.59 -8.78
C LYS A 40 -14.31 6.52 -9.46
N ASP A 41 -13.22 6.93 -10.10
CA ASP A 41 -12.37 6.07 -10.91
C ASP A 41 -11.15 5.64 -10.10
N THR A 42 -11.40 4.86 -9.05
CA THR A 42 -10.37 4.41 -8.12
C THR A 42 -10.35 2.90 -8.02
N TYR A 43 -9.18 2.32 -8.24
CA TYR A 43 -8.86 0.95 -7.89
C TYR A 43 -8.28 0.88 -6.48
N VAL A 44 -8.67 -0.11 -5.68
CA VAL A 44 -8.11 -0.38 -4.36
C VAL A 44 -7.51 -1.76 -4.31
N GLY A 45 -6.18 -1.80 -4.28
CA GLY A 45 -5.40 -3.02 -4.09
C GLY A 45 -4.88 -3.13 -2.66
N LEU A 46 -4.95 -4.30 -2.09
CA LEU A 46 -4.37 -4.66 -0.82
C LEU A 46 -3.10 -5.46 -1.07
N PHE A 47 -2.04 -5.16 -0.37
CA PHE A 47 -0.78 -5.88 -0.54
C PHE A 47 -0.18 -6.37 0.77
N GLY A 48 0.46 -7.47 0.69
CA GLY A 48 1.32 -8.20 1.58
C GLY A 48 2.12 -9.12 0.67
N ASP A 49 2.18 -10.43 0.93
CA ASP A 49 2.86 -11.42 0.05
C ASP A 49 2.30 -11.42 -1.38
N ARG A 50 1.06 -10.98 -1.55
CA ARG A 50 0.37 -10.90 -2.84
C ARG A 50 -0.53 -9.68 -2.90
N LEU A 51 -0.82 -9.27 -4.13
CA LEU A 51 -1.83 -8.25 -4.42
C LEU A 51 -3.22 -8.90 -4.38
N ILE A 52 -4.14 -8.29 -3.65
CA ILE A 52 -5.54 -8.69 -3.55
C ILE A 52 -6.41 -7.50 -3.93
N ASP A 53 -7.38 -7.70 -4.80
CA ASP A 53 -8.41 -6.70 -5.08
C ASP A 53 -9.36 -6.58 -3.88
N ALA A 54 -9.62 -5.36 -3.43
CA ALA A 54 -10.51 -5.12 -2.31
C ALA A 54 -11.98 -5.42 -2.63
N ASN A 55 -12.36 -5.41 -3.91
CA ASN A 55 -13.73 -5.65 -4.38
C ASN A 55 -14.80 -4.83 -3.65
N LEU A 56 -14.53 -3.53 -3.47
CA LEU A 56 -15.46 -2.61 -2.83
C LEU A 56 -16.71 -2.37 -3.67
N SER A 57 -17.85 -2.11 -3.01
CA SER A 57 -19.14 -1.93 -3.66
C SER A 57 -19.74 -0.55 -3.40
N ARG A 58 -20.18 0.11 -4.46
CA ARG A 58 -20.92 1.40 -4.38
C ARG A 58 -22.35 1.24 -3.85
N SER A 59 -22.85 0.01 -3.79
CA SER A 59 -24.21 -0.28 -3.31
C SER A 59 -24.32 -0.40 -1.79
N VAL A 60 -23.19 -0.40 -1.08
CA VAL A 60 -23.14 -0.54 0.38
C VAL A 60 -22.48 0.68 1.02
N ASN A 61 -22.68 0.85 2.32
CA ASN A 61 -22.14 1.98 3.06
C ASN A 61 -20.62 1.81 3.37
N VAL A 62 -20.01 2.85 3.92
CA VAL A 62 -18.57 2.89 4.25
C VAL A 62 -18.20 1.80 5.26
N PHE A 63 -19.03 1.53 6.26
CA PHE A 63 -18.74 0.53 7.29
C PHE A 63 -18.78 -0.91 6.73
N GLU A 64 -19.72 -1.18 5.84
CA GLU A 64 -19.78 -2.47 5.15
C GLU A 64 -18.58 -2.66 4.23
N ASN A 65 -18.18 -1.62 3.47
CA ASN A 65 -16.95 -1.64 2.68
C ASN A 65 -15.71 -1.82 3.56
N PHE A 66 -15.67 -1.22 4.75
CA PHE A 66 -14.59 -1.43 5.70
C PHE A 66 -14.53 -2.90 6.19
N ASN A 67 -15.66 -3.54 6.39
CA ASN A 67 -15.68 -4.97 6.69
C ASN A 67 -15.22 -5.83 5.51
N ILE A 68 -15.65 -5.48 4.28
CA ILE A 68 -15.24 -6.19 3.05
C ILE A 68 -13.72 -6.12 2.89
N ILE A 69 -13.11 -4.93 3.00
CA ILE A 69 -11.68 -4.75 2.82
C ILE A 69 -10.88 -5.51 3.88
N ASN A 70 -11.33 -5.50 5.14
CA ASN A 70 -10.65 -6.22 6.22
C ASN A 70 -10.75 -7.75 6.06
N GLN A 71 -11.82 -8.28 5.49
CA GLN A 71 -11.90 -9.70 5.15
C GLN A 71 -10.96 -10.06 3.97
N ALA A 72 -10.89 -9.20 2.95
CA ALA A 72 -9.97 -9.38 1.83
C ALA A 72 -8.50 -9.31 2.29
N ALA A 73 -8.16 -8.42 3.21
CA ALA A 73 -6.82 -8.24 3.79
C ALA A 73 -6.24 -9.52 4.38
N LYS A 74 -7.07 -10.39 4.96
CA LYS A 74 -6.63 -11.69 5.50
C LYS A 74 -5.98 -12.61 4.48
N LYS A 75 -6.21 -12.35 3.20
CA LYS A 75 -5.69 -13.15 2.08
C LYS A 75 -4.35 -12.62 1.54
N CYS A 76 -3.89 -11.43 1.98
CA CYS A 76 -2.66 -10.82 1.47
C CYS A 76 -1.42 -11.63 1.82
N GLY A 77 -1.38 -12.22 3.02
CA GLY A 77 -0.18 -12.85 3.59
C GLY A 77 0.76 -11.82 4.22
N PRO A 78 1.27 -12.09 5.43
CA PRO A 78 1.95 -11.08 6.25
C PRO A 78 3.47 -11.12 6.20
N VAL A 79 4.10 -11.91 5.33
CA VAL A 79 5.55 -12.14 5.39
C VAL A 79 6.35 -11.10 4.61
N THR A 80 5.78 -10.60 3.51
CA THR A 80 6.45 -9.66 2.59
C THR A 80 5.51 -8.55 2.12
N GLU A 81 6.05 -7.59 1.37
CA GLU A 81 5.31 -6.51 0.68
C GLU A 81 5.27 -6.73 -0.85
N ARG A 82 5.46 -7.97 -1.29
CA ARG A 82 5.59 -8.31 -2.72
C ARG A 82 4.42 -7.82 -3.58
N GLY A 83 3.22 -7.81 -3.03
CA GLY A 83 2.02 -7.43 -3.76
C GLY A 83 2.08 -6.02 -4.37
N ILE A 84 2.81 -5.08 -3.77
CA ILE A 84 2.98 -3.74 -4.37
C ILE A 84 3.84 -3.78 -5.65
N PHE A 85 4.82 -4.69 -5.71
CA PHE A 85 5.63 -4.88 -6.91
C PHE A 85 4.82 -5.52 -8.02
N ASP A 86 3.96 -6.48 -7.70
CA ASP A 86 3.04 -7.11 -8.66
C ASP A 86 2.12 -6.06 -9.30
N TYR A 87 1.63 -5.07 -8.51
CA TYR A 87 0.83 -3.97 -9.03
C TYR A 87 1.64 -3.06 -9.98
N MET A 88 2.85 -2.68 -9.59
CA MET A 88 3.70 -1.86 -10.46
C MET A 88 4.05 -2.58 -11.77
N GLU A 89 4.31 -3.88 -11.72
CA GLU A 89 4.54 -4.69 -12.93
C GLU A 89 3.30 -4.77 -13.82
N TYR A 90 2.13 -4.88 -13.21
CA TYR A 90 0.86 -4.82 -13.94
C TYR A 90 0.72 -3.51 -14.70
N LEU A 91 0.93 -2.36 -14.04
CA LEU A 91 0.85 -1.04 -14.67
C LEU A 91 1.84 -0.90 -15.84
N ILE A 92 3.08 -1.37 -15.65
CA ILE A 92 4.12 -1.33 -16.69
C ILE A 92 3.72 -2.22 -17.89
N LYS A 93 3.27 -3.44 -17.63
CA LYS A 93 2.92 -4.41 -18.67
C LYS A 93 1.67 -4.01 -19.45
N SER A 94 0.64 -3.55 -18.75
CA SER A 94 -0.63 -3.13 -19.36
C SER A 94 -0.56 -1.73 -19.98
N LYS A 95 0.48 -0.94 -19.65
CA LYS A 95 0.61 0.48 -19.99
C LYS A 95 -0.61 1.31 -19.52
N THR A 96 -1.22 0.89 -18.43
CA THR A 96 -2.36 1.60 -17.85
C THR A 96 -1.89 2.94 -17.29
N ILE A 97 -2.55 4.02 -17.67
CA ILE A 97 -2.26 5.37 -17.20
C ILE A 97 -3.13 5.65 -15.98
N VAL A 98 -2.50 6.07 -14.89
CA VAL A 98 -3.16 6.53 -13.67
C VAL A 98 -2.62 7.90 -13.27
N ASP A 99 -3.49 8.79 -12.79
CA ASP A 99 -3.06 10.13 -12.37
C ASP A 99 -2.30 10.08 -11.04
N ARG A 100 -2.72 9.20 -10.14
CA ARG A 100 -2.20 9.11 -8.78
C ARG A 100 -2.10 7.68 -8.30
N ILE A 101 -1.04 7.42 -7.54
CA ILE A 101 -0.88 6.21 -6.73
C ILE A 101 -0.78 6.67 -5.28
N VAL A 102 -1.70 6.24 -4.42
CA VAL A 102 -1.70 6.57 -2.99
C VAL A 102 -1.42 5.29 -2.21
N ILE A 103 -0.36 5.27 -1.43
CA ILE A 103 0.10 4.11 -0.69
C ILE A 103 0.03 4.41 0.80
N PHE A 104 -0.83 3.72 1.51
CA PHE A 104 -0.94 3.77 2.97
C PHE A 104 -0.11 2.63 3.56
N SER A 105 1.00 2.95 4.23
CA SER A 105 1.98 1.98 4.73
C SER A 105 2.72 2.53 5.94
N ASP A 106 3.52 1.72 6.61
CA ASP A 106 4.59 2.20 7.50
C ASP A 106 5.88 2.52 6.72
N CYS A 107 5.80 2.45 5.39
CA CYS A 107 6.89 2.70 4.45
C CYS A 107 8.17 1.89 4.71
N GLN A 108 8.06 0.79 5.43
CA GLN A 108 9.15 -0.18 5.64
C GLN A 108 9.24 -1.22 4.52
N VAL A 109 8.77 -0.86 3.34
CA VAL A 109 8.95 -1.70 2.15
C VAL A 109 10.45 -1.82 1.93
N GLY A 110 10.95 -2.99 2.24
CA GLY A 110 12.39 -3.27 2.19
C GLY A 110 12.95 -2.91 0.82
N ASP A 111 14.21 -2.48 0.79
CA ASP A 111 14.90 -2.06 -0.44
C ASP A 111 14.95 -3.14 -1.53
N GLY A 112 14.22 -4.24 -1.35
CA GLY A 112 14.25 -5.40 -2.23
C GLY A 112 15.64 -6.07 -2.26
N CYS A 113 16.59 -5.52 -1.50
CA CYS A 113 18.00 -5.89 -1.58
C CYS A 113 18.30 -7.30 -1.12
N ASN A 114 17.43 -7.92 -0.34
CA ASN A 114 17.67 -9.23 0.26
C ASN A 114 16.64 -10.30 -0.13
N TRP A 115 15.63 -9.96 -0.91
CA TRP A 115 14.67 -10.94 -1.38
C TRP A 115 15.08 -11.47 -2.74
N TYR A 116 15.70 -12.65 -2.72
CA TYR A 116 15.83 -13.43 -3.94
C TYR A 116 14.44 -13.94 -4.30
N ASP A 117 14.00 -13.68 -5.53
CA ASP A 117 12.92 -14.48 -6.06
C ASP A 117 13.38 -15.95 -6.09
N HIS A 118 12.44 -16.89 -6.18
CA HIS A 118 12.76 -18.32 -6.25
C HIS A 118 13.67 -18.71 -7.46
N LYS A 119 14.04 -17.73 -8.29
CA LYS A 119 14.91 -17.85 -9.46
C LYS A 119 16.28 -17.18 -9.26
N GLY A 120 16.59 -16.69 -8.05
CA GLY A 120 17.88 -16.08 -7.73
C GLY A 120 18.09 -14.67 -8.29
N ASN A 121 17.07 -14.01 -8.81
CA ASN A 121 17.18 -12.62 -9.26
C ASN A 121 17.23 -11.69 -8.05
N ARG A 122 18.20 -10.82 -7.97
CA ARG A 122 18.29 -9.76 -6.97
C ARG A 122 17.04 -8.87 -7.05
N GLY A 123 16.44 -8.64 -5.90
CA GLY A 123 15.13 -8.08 -5.74
C GLY A 123 14.85 -6.83 -6.55
N LYS A 124 13.70 -6.84 -7.13
CA LYS A 124 13.03 -5.66 -7.65
C LYS A 124 12.73 -4.75 -6.46
N ASN A 125 13.15 -3.50 -6.51
CA ASN A 125 12.70 -2.52 -5.54
C ASN A 125 11.63 -1.61 -6.14
N PHE A 126 10.82 -1.02 -5.30
CA PHE A 126 9.72 -0.14 -5.73
C PHE A 126 10.25 1.00 -6.61
N ASN A 127 11.35 1.64 -6.20
CA ASN A 127 11.93 2.74 -6.96
C ASN A 127 12.31 2.33 -8.40
N SER A 128 12.92 1.16 -8.59
CA SER A 128 13.30 0.70 -9.93
C SER A 128 12.11 0.46 -10.85
N LEU A 129 11.01 -0.05 -10.30
CA LEU A 129 9.76 -0.25 -11.03
C LEU A 129 9.08 1.10 -11.31
N PHE A 130 9.07 1.99 -10.34
CA PHE A 130 8.51 3.32 -10.50
C PHE A 130 9.24 4.11 -11.58
N GLN A 131 10.59 4.09 -11.61
CA GLN A 131 11.37 4.72 -12.68
C GLN A 131 11.06 4.14 -14.08
N LYS A 132 10.74 2.84 -14.17
CA LYS A 132 10.26 2.25 -15.43
C LYS A 132 8.87 2.73 -15.80
N TYR A 133 8.00 2.86 -14.83
CA TYR A 133 6.64 3.33 -15.06
C TYR A 133 6.59 4.81 -15.45
N LEU A 134 7.45 5.66 -14.88
CA LEU A 134 7.59 7.08 -15.27
C LEU A 134 7.93 7.28 -16.77
N LYS A 135 8.59 6.31 -17.41
CA LYS A 135 8.81 6.37 -18.87
C LYS A 135 7.53 6.16 -19.68
N ILE A 136 6.51 5.56 -19.08
CA ILE A 136 5.20 5.28 -19.69
C ILE A 136 4.23 6.41 -19.33
N ASN A 137 4.26 6.86 -18.08
CA ASN A 137 3.38 7.85 -17.51
C ASN A 137 4.21 8.87 -16.69
N PRO A 138 4.77 9.91 -17.34
CA PRO A 138 5.63 10.89 -16.67
C PRO A 138 4.89 11.81 -15.69
N ASP A 139 3.57 11.95 -15.84
CA ASP A 139 2.75 12.87 -15.06
C ASP A 139 2.15 12.23 -13.79
N VAL A 140 2.40 10.94 -13.54
CA VAL A 140 1.88 10.25 -12.36
C VAL A 140 2.44 10.84 -11.08
N SER A 141 1.57 11.10 -10.10
CA SER A 141 1.98 11.48 -8.74
C SER A 141 1.87 10.28 -7.80
N VAL A 142 2.90 10.04 -6.98
CA VAL A 142 2.88 8.99 -5.95
C VAL A 142 2.86 9.64 -4.57
N TYR A 143 1.85 9.30 -3.80
CA TYR A 143 1.70 9.71 -2.41
C TYR A 143 2.04 8.51 -1.52
N THR A 144 3.10 8.61 -0.74
CA THR A 144 3.42 7.63 0.29
C THR A 144 3.01 8.19 1.64
N VAL A 145 2.00 7.57 2.24
CA VAL A 145 1.45 7.98 3.54
C VAL A 145 2.04 7.08 4.60
N ASP A 146 3.05 7.59 5.32
CA ASP A 146 3.69 6.88 6.43
C ASP A 146 2.80 6.98 7.68
N LEU A 147 2.07 5.92 7.96
CA LEU A 147 1.12 5.84 9.08
C LEU A 147 1.81 5.66 10.45
N ARG A 148 3.08 5.31 10.47
CA ARG A 148 3.85 5.11 11.71
C ARG A 148 4.76 6.29 12.05
N GLY A 149 4.97 7.20 11.09
CA GLY A 149 5.82 8.36 11.28
C GLY A 149 7.31 8.03 11.39
N TYR A 150 7.75 6.93 10.77
CA TYR A 150 9.17 6.56 10.77
C TYR A 150 10.03 7.43 9.88
N GLY A 151 9.41 8.26 9.02
CA GLY A 151 10.12 9.13 8.09
C GLY A 151 10.74 8.40 6.89
N ASN A 152 10.34 7.15 6.65
CA ASN A 152 10.82 6.38 5.52
C ASN A 152 10.07 6.75 4.25
N SER A 153 10.75 6.66 3.10
CA SER A 153 10.14 6.80 1.79
C SER A 153 10.37 5.54 0.97
N MET A 154 9.36 5.09 0.24
CA MET A 154 9.44 3.90 -0.62
C MET A 154 10.24 4.16 -1.90
N THR A 155 10.45 5.41 -2.26
CA THR A 155 11.17 5.82 -3.47
C THR A 155 11.86 7.17 -3.25
N LYS A 156 12.87 7.44 -4.08
CA LYS A 156 13.56 8.72 -4.06
C LYS A 156 12.64 9.81 -4.58
N ASP A 157 12.71 10.97 -3.96
CA ASP A 157 12.07 12.16 -4.46
C ASP A 157 12.64 12.52 -5.84
N ASN A 158 11.75 12.66 -6.81
CA ASN A 158 12.06 13.05 -8.19
C ASN A 158 11.02 14.05 -8.74
N GLY A 159 10.34 14.76 -7.84
CA GLY A 159 9.29 15.71 -8.19
C GLY A 159 7.90 15.08 -8.35
N ASN A 160 7.80 13.76 -8.54
CA ASN A 160 6.53 13.05 -8.66
C ASN A 160 6.11 12.36 -7.35
N VAL A 161 6.97 12.39 -6.31
CA VAL A 161 6.77 11.69 -5.05
C VAL A 161 6.47 12.69 -3.94
N ILE A 162 5.38 12.43 -3.23
CA ILE A 162 4.94 13.25 -2.10
C ILE A 162 4.89 12.36 -0.87
N LEU A 163 5.73 12.68 0.11
CA LEU A 163 5.73 12.00 1.40
C LEU A 163 4.78 12.71 2.36
N VAL A 164 3.82 11.96 2.87
CA VAL A 164 2.92 12.38 3.94
C VAL A 164 3.26 11.56 5.17
N SER A 165 3.55 12.20 6.29
CA SER A 165 3.90 11.51 7.52
C SER A 165 2.86 11.72 8.59
N GLY A 166 2.49 10.62 9.26
CA GLY A 166 1.54 10.60 10.34
C GLY A 166 0.08 10.66 9.90
N TRP A 167 -0.79 10.45 10.85
CA TRP A 167 -2.24 10.62 10.75
C TRP A 167 -2.77 11.13 12.09
N SER A 168 -3.95 11.72 12.09
CA SER A 168 -4.59 12.27 13.29
C SER A 168 -6.02 11.76 13.39
N GLU A 169 -6.44 11.42 14.61
CA GLU A 169 -7.85 11.12 14.92
C GLU A 169 -8.71 12.39 14.97
N LYS A 170 -8.09 13.56 14.89
CA LYS A 170 -8.79 14.85 14.80
C LYS A 170 -9.25 15.05 13.36
N ILE A 171 -10.47 14.67 13.09
CA ILE A 171 -11.20 14.99 11.87
C ILE A 171 -12.05 16.23 12.11
#